data_b505c83d4c348163b44c480a758b27aa
#
_entry.id   b505c83d4c348163b44c480a758b27aa
#
_cell.length_a   1.000
_cell.length_b   1.000
_cell.length_c   1.000
_cell.angle_alpha   90.00
_cell.angle_beta   90.00
_cell.angle_gamma   90.00
#
_symmetry.space_group_name_H-M   'P 1'
#
loop_
_entity.id
_entity.type
_entity.pdbx_description
1 polymer ?
#
loop_
_entity_poly.entity_id
_entity_poly.type
_entity_poly.pdbx_seq_one_letter_code
_entity_poly.pdbx_strand_id
1 'polypeptide(L)'
;ASRFVGFHLIDLNSALQVMLAHKHIITNLLIGTGTVLVLWALLGGRTFCSWVCPYHLVAELAEKIHLKLADKKLVSDQTMDRRLRSVFWVVFALLAVATGYTVFEAISPTGILSRALIYGPGLALLWVLALLVFEIFFSRRAWCRYACPIGLTYGVVGILSPVRIKYTLDGCFHEGDCRKVCLVPHVLDTVIKGRAVAPAVPIGPDCTRCGLCVDTCPTGSLKFEVKGLSKLL
;
A
#
# COMPACT_ATOMS: atom_id res chain seq x y z
N ALA A 1 -8.19 10.65 15.56
CA ALA A 1 -8.68 9.28 15.68
C ALA A 1 -10.20 9.31 15.72
N SER A 2 -10.87 8.50 14.90
CA SER A 2 -12.33 8.33 14.95
C SER A 2 -12.69 7.44 16.13
N ARG A 3 -13.78 7.80 16.85
CA ARG A 3 -14.33 6.97 17.94
C ARG A 3 -15.45 6.09 17.38
N PHE A 4 -15.35 4.80 17.57
CA PHE A 4 -16.41 3.86 17.27
C PHE A 4 -16.71 3.03 18.50
N VAL A 5 -17.97 3.11 19.00
CA VAL A 5 -18.42 2.39 20.21
C VAL A 5 -17.47 2.57 21.41
N GLY A 6 -16.96 3.80 21.61
CA GLY A 6 -16.04 4.12 22.72
C GLY A 6 -14.56 3.81 22.48
N PHE A 7 -14.20 3.09 21.42
CA PHE A 7 -12.80 2.78 21.08
C PHE A 7 -12.21 3.74 20.06
N HIS A 8 -10.92 4.03 20.21
CA HIS A 8 -10.20 4.86 19.26
C HIS A 8 -9.70 3.97 18.10
N LEU A 9 -10.36 4.07 16.94
CA LEU A 9 -9.85 3.44 15.73
C LEU A 9 -8.66 4.25 15.22
N ILE A 10 -7.50 3.62 15.18
CA ILE A 10 -6.25 4.22 14.70
C ILE A 10 -5.53 3.22 13.79
N ASP A 11 -4.78 3.74 12.82
CA ASP A 11 -3.92 2.95 11.97
C ASP A 11 -2.82 2.22 12.78
N LEU A 12 -2.48 1.00 12.37
CA LEU A 12 -1.49 0.17 13.05
C LEU A 12 -0.13 0.84 13.20
N ASN A 13 0.33 1.54 12.17
CA ASN A 13 1.62 2.21 12.20
C ASN A 13 1.59 3.43 13.13
N SER A 14 0.49 4.20 13.09
CA SER A 14 0.29 5.35 13.98
C SER A 14 0.15 4.92 15.44
N ALA A 15 -0.57 3.82 15.71
CA ALA A 15 -0.66 3.25 17.06
C ALA A 15 0.72 2.82 17.58
N LEU A 16 1.51 2.16 16.76
CA LEU A 16 2.87 1.76 17.11
C LEU A 16 3.72 2.99 17.48
N GLN A 17 3.67 4.06 16.67
CA GLN A 17 4.42 5.27 16.92
C GLN A 17 3.98 5.99 18.19
N VAL A 18 2.67 6.06 18.45
CA VAL A 18 2.14 6.64 19.70
C VAL A 18 2.62 5.88 20.92
N MET A 19 2.57 4.53 20.88
CA MET A 19 3.07 3.69 21.98
C MET A 19 4.58 3.85 22.19
N LEU A 20 5.35 3.94 21.11
CA LEU A 20 6.81 4.16 21.18
C LEU A 20 7.15 5.55 21.71
N ALA A 21 6.44 6.58 21.28
CA ALA A 21 6.68 7.96 21.71
C ALA A 21 6.35 8.17 23.20
N HIS A 22 5.24 7.63 23.68
CA HIS A 22 4.80 7.79 25.07
C HIS A 22 5.38 6.74 26.02
N LYS A 23 6.07 5.71 25.49
CA LYS A 23 6.63 4.59 26.28
C LYS A 23 5.61 3.93 27.22
N HIS A 24 4.33 4.01 26.91
CA HIS A 24 3.25 3.48 27.72
C HIS A 24 2.20 2.78 26.84
N ILE A 25 1.73 1.63 27.29
CA ILE A 25 0.69 0.87 26.59
C ILE A 25 -0.68 1.39 27.00
N ILE A 26 -1.40 1.98 26.06
CA ILE A 26 -2.73 2.51 26.26
C ILE A 26 -3.74 1.43 25.87
N THR A 27 -4.42 0.82 26.85
CA THR A 27 -5.33 -0.33 26.64
C THR A 27 -6.43 -0.03 25.62
N ASN A 28 -7.07 1.13 25.68
CA ASN A 28 -8.12 1.53 24.73
C ASN A 28 -7.58 1.66 23.28
N LEU A 29 -6.33 2.08 23.14
CA LEU A 29 -5.66 2.17 21.86
C LEU A 29 -5.34 0.78 21.31
N LEU A 30 -4.89 -0.13 22.18
CA LEU A 30 -4.57 -1.51 21.82
C LEU A 30 -5.82 -2.27 21.32
N ILE A 31 -6.95 -2.11 21.97
CA ILE A 31 -8.21 -2.74 21.56
C ILE A 31 -8.65 -2.21 20.19
N GLY A 32 -8.64 -0.87 20.00
CA GLY A 32 -9.00 -0.26 18.73
C GLY A 32 -8.05 -0.65 17.59
N THR A 33 -6.75 -0.72 17.85
CA THR A 33 -5.76 -1.18 16.88
C THR A 33 -5.93 -2.67 16.56
N GLY A 34 -6.28 -3.49 17.57
CA GLY A 34 -6.55 -4.91 17.39
C GLY A 34 -7.76 -5.17 16.48
N THR A 35 -8.84 -4.41 16.63
CA THR A 35 -10.01 -4.50 15.74
C THR A 35 -9.64 -4.13 14.29
N VAL A 36 -8.87 -3.06 14.11
CA VAL A 36 -8.37 -2.64 12.79
C VAL A 36 -7.44 -3.71 12.19
N LEU A 37 -6.57 -4.32 13.00
CA LEU A 37 -5.69 -5.41 12.58
C LEU A 37 -6.48 -6.61 12.09
N VAL A 38 -7.46 -7.07 12.85
CA VAL A 38 -8.32 -8.21 12.49
C VAL A 38 -9.07 -7.91 11.19
N LEU A 39 -9.68 -6.73 11.09
CA LEU A 39 -10.40 -6.31 9.88
C LEU A 39 -9.50 -6.39 8.64
N TRP A 40 -8.30 -5.80 8.69
CA TRP A 40 -7.39 -5.80 7.54
C TRP A 40 -6.70 -7.14 7.32
N ALA A 41 -6.50 -7.95 8.35
CA ALA A 41 -6.04 -9.32 8.18
C ALA A 41 -7.05 -10.16 7.38
N LEU A 42 -8.34 -9.99 7.61
CA LEU A 42 -9.41 -10.67 6.87
C LEU A 42 -9.54 -10.13 5.44
N LEU A 43 -9.57 -8.82 5.25
CA LEU A 43 -9.78 -8.18 3.95
C LEU A 43 -8.55 -8.19 3.04
N GLY A 44 -7.34 -8.33 3.60
CA GLY A 44 -6.17 -8.45 2.75
C GLY A 44 -4.98 -7.55 3.08
N GLY A 45 -4.89 -6.97 4.25
CA GLY A 45 -3.78 -6.12 4.67
C GLY A 45 -3.69 -4.84 3.82
N ARG A 46 -2.90 -4.83 2.76
CA ARG A 46 -2.69 -3.66 1.89
C ARG A 46 -3.91 -3.23 1.07
N THR A 47 -5.07 -3.88 1.20
CA THR A 47 -6.34 -3.43 0.63
C THR A 47 -6.69 -2.01 1.12
N PHE A 48 -6.31 -1.66 2.36
CA PHE A 48 -6.40 -0.28 2.84
C PHE A 48 -5.77 0.73 1.87
N CYS A 49 -4.59 0.41 1.32
CA CYS A 49 -3.84 1.32 0.46
C CYS A 49 -4.53 1.61 -0.88
N SER A 50 -5.35 0.69 -1.39
CA SER A 50 -6.04 0.85 -2.68
C SER A 50 -7.49 1.33 -2.57
N TRP A 51 -8.14 1.10 -1.41
CA TRP A 51 -9.58 1.37 -1.29
C TRP A 51 -9.94 2.48 -0.31
N VAL A 52 -9.10 2.75 0.69
CA VAL A 52 -9.42 3.67 1.79
C VAL A 52 -8.48 4.86 1.86
N CYS A 53 -7.22 4.70 1.46
CA CYS A 53 -6.22 5.74 1.57
C CYS A 53 -6.54 6.95 0.66
N PRO A 54 -6.76 8.17 1.20
CA PRO A 54 -7.09 9.34 0.40
C PRO A 54 -5.94 9.77 -0.53
N TYR A 55 -4.70 9.52 -0.14
CA TYR A 55 -3.54 9.79 -0.99
C TYR A 55 -3.54 8.91 -2.26
N HIS A 56 -4.11 7.71 -2.19
CA HIS A 56 -4.20 6.82 -3.34
C HIS A 56 -4.92 7.46 -4.52
N LEU A 57 -6.05 8.15 -4.27
CA LEU A 57 -6.84 8.79 -5.31
C LEU A 57 -6.04 9.87 -6.06
N VAL A 58 -5.30 10.70 -5.31
CA VAL A 58 -4.49 11.79 -5.89
C VAL A 58 -3.26 11.22 -6.60
N ALA A 59 -2.62 10.20 -6.02
CA ALA A 59 -1.49 9.49 -6.63
C ALA A 59 -1.88 8.75 -7.91
N GLU A 60 -3.13 8.27 -8.04
CA GLU A 60 -3.63 7.66 -9.27
C GLU A 60 -3.72 8.69 -10.41
N LEU A 61 -4.16 9.91 -10.10
CA LEU A 61 -4.16 10.98 -11.09
C LEU A 61 -2.74 11.34 -11.53
N ALA A 62 -1.81 11.47 -10.59
CA ALA A 62 -0.39 11.70 -10.88
C ALA A 62 0.22 10.57 -11.73
N GLU A 63 -0.12 9.31 -11.43
CA GLU A 63 0.33 8.15 -12.21
C GLU A 63 -0.20 8.18 -13.65
N LYS A 64 -1.47 8.54 -13.86
CA LYS A 64 -2.05 8.68 -15.21
C LYS A 64 -1.31 9.75 -16.02
N ILE A 65 -0.92 10.86 -15.38
CA ILE A 65 -0.13 11.91 -16.02
C ILE A 65 1.28 11.39 -16.33
N HIS A 66 1.95 10.73 -15.38
CA HIS A 66 3.27 10.13 -15.58
C HIS A 66 3.28 9.17 -16.77
N LEU A 67 2.31 8.25 -16.86
CA LEU A 67 2.21 7.28 -17.95
C LEU A 67 2.03 7.97 -19.30
N LYS A 68 1.17 9.01 -19.40
CA LYS A 68 1.02 9.79 -20.63
C LYS A 68 2.31 10.52 -21.04
N LEU A 69 3.09 10.99 -20.07
CA LEU A 69 4.38 11.62 -20.34
C LEU A 69 5.44 10.57 -20.74
N ALA A 70 5.39 9.39 -20.13
CA ALA A 70 6.29 8.28 -20.47
C ALA A 70 6.03 7.74 -21.88
N ASP A 71 4.78 7.65 -22.32
CA ASP A 71 4.41 7.28 -23.68
C ASP A 71 4.99 8.27 -24.71
N LYS A 72 5.08 9.57 -24.36
CA LYS A 72 5.72 10.60 -25.16
C LYS A 72 7.25 10.62 -25.02
N LYS A 73 7.84 9.69 -24.27
CA LYS A 73 9.30 9.61 -23.97
C LYS A 73 9.88 10.85 -23.27
N LEU A 74 9.03 11.65 -22.60
CA LEU A 74 9.45 12.84 -21.86
C LEU A 74 9.95 12.49 -20.45
N VAL A 75 9.50 11.37 -19.88
CA VAL A 75 9.83 10.92 -18.53
C VAL A 75 10.10 9.42 -18.54
N SER A 76 11.03 8.97 -17.69
CA SER A 76 11.36 7.56 -17.50
C SER A 76 11.04 7.16 -16.06
N ASP A 77 10.33 6.03 -15.87
CA ASP A 77 10.04 5.49 -14.52
C ASP A 77 11.33 4.94 -13.90
N GLN A 78 11.88 5.66 -12.93
CA GLN A 78 13.07 5.22 -12.21
C GLN A 78 12.69 4.30 -11.06
N THR A 79 13.25 3.10 -11.07
CA THR A 79 13.08 2.12 -10.00
C THR A 79 14.13 2.33 -8.93
N MET A 80 13.68 2.54 -7.68
CA MET A 80 14.54 2.64 -6.50
C MET A 80 14.57 1.31 -5.74
N ASP A 81 15.54 1.15 -4.84
CA ASP A 81 15.62 -0.07 -4.01
C ASP A 81 14.46 -0.10 -3.01
N ARG A 82 13.74 -1.21 -2.99
CA ARG A 82 12.60 -1.45 -2.10
C ARG A 82 12.98 -1.57 -0.62
N ARG A 83 14.24 -1.84 -0.32
CA ARG A 83 14.77 -1.86 1.05
C ARG A 83 14.63 -0.50 1.72
N LEU A 84 14.57 0.57 0.93
CA LEU A 84 14.37 1.93 1.40
C LEU A 84 13.12 2.07 2.28
N ARG A 85 12.03 1.37 1.93
CA ARG A 85 10.79 1.35 2.72
C ARG A 85 11.00 0.78 4.14
N SER A 86 11.78 -0.28 4.26
CA SER A 86 12.13 -0.86 5.56
C SER A 86 13.05 0.06 6.36
N VAL A 87 13.98 0.71 5.70
CA VAL A 87 14.86 1.72 6.33
C VAL A 87 14.04 2.89 6.86
N PHE A 88 13.13 3.45 6.07
CA PHE A 88 12.24 4.51 6.54
C PHE A 88 11.36 4.08 7.70
N TRP A 89 10.84 2.85 7.68
CA TRP A 89 10.05 2.33 8.79
C TRP A 89 10.86 2.32 10.10
N VAL A 90 12.10 1.82 10.08
CA VAL A 90 13.01 1.79 11.23
C VAL A 90 13.37 3.22 11.66
N VAL A 91 13.71 4.10 10.72
CA VAL A 91 14.08 5.49 11.01
C VAL A 91 12.92 6.22 11.69
N PHE A 92 11.70 6.11 11.19
CA PHE A 92 10.54 6.75 11.82
C PHE A 92 10.21 6.16 13.19
N ALA A 93 10.41 4.86 13.39
CA ALA A 93 10.26 4.24 14.71
C ALA A 93 11.30 4.77 15.71
N LEU A 94 12.57 4.86 15.31
CA LEU A 94 13.63 5.41 16.13
C LEU A 94 13.41 6.91 16.44
N LEU A 95 12.98 7.69 15.46
CA LEU A 95 12.65 9.10 15.66
C LEU A 95 11.49 9.26 16.64
N ALA A 96 10.47 8.41 16.58
CA ALA A 96 9.35 8.46 17.54
C ALA A 96 9.83 8.20 18.99
N VAL A 97 10.76 7.24 19.17
CA VAL A 97 11.35 6.95 20.50
C VAL A 97 12.25 8.10 21.00
N ALA A 98 13.04 8.68 20.09
CA ALA A 98 14.02 9.71 20.45
C ALA A 98 13.37 11.07 20.74
N THR A 99 12.38 11.46 19.91
CA THR A 99 11.75 12.78 20.03
C THR A 99 10.50 12.79 20.91
N GLY A 100 9.91 11.62 21.19
CA GLY A 100 8.61 11.52 21.87
C GLY A 100 7.42 12.03 21.04
N TYR A 101 7.63 12.29 19.75
CA TYR A 101 6.59 12.76 18.82
C TYR A 101 6.38 11.75 17.68
N THR A 102 5.14 11.74 17.16
CA THR A 102 4.79 10.94 15.96
C THR A 102 5.22 11.65 14.68
N VAL A 103 6.54 11.71 14.43
CA VAL A 103 7.13 12.44 13.30
C VAL A 103 6.54 12.04 11.95
N PHE A 104 6.28 10.75 11.77
CA PHE A 104 5.68 10.26 10.53
C PHE A 104 4.29 10.85 10.26
N GLU A 105 3.45 11.02 11.29
CA GLU A 105 2.11 11.63 11.17
C GLU A 105 2.16 13.05 10.63
N ALA A 106 3.20 13.80 10.96
CA ALA A 106 3.39 15.19 10.49
C ALA A 106 3.76 15.23 9.00
N ILE A 107 4.53 14.25 8.51
CA ILE A 107 5.05 14.20 7.13
C ILE A 107 4.15 13.38 6.22
N SER A 108 3.32 12.50 6.78
CA SER A 108 2.47 11.57 6.01
C SER A 108 1.48 12.32 5.10
N PRO A 109 1.56 12.15 3.77
CA PRO A 109 0.63 12.79 2.85
C PRO A 109 -0.81 12.32 3.06
N THR A 110 -1.01 11.09 3.53
CA THR A 110 -2.33 10.56 3.91
C THR A 110 -2.94 11.35 5.06
N GLY A 111 -2.16 11.60 6.12
CA GLY A 111 -2.61 12.38 7.27
C GLY A 111 -2.83 13.86 6.92
N ILE A 112 -1.98 14.43 6.08
CA ILE A 112 -2.11 15.82 5.60
C ILE A 112 -3.38 15.98 4.78
N LEU A 113 -3.64 15.09 3.81
CA LEU A 113 -4.85 15.11 2.99
C LEU A 113 -6.11 14.93 3.83
N SER A 114 -6.13 13.98 4.75
CA SER A 114 -7.28 13.76 5.64
C SER A 114 -7.59 15.01 6.46
N ARG A 115 -6.55 15.67 7.00
CA ARG A 115 -6.71 16.93 7.74
C ARG A 115 -7.18 18.08 6.84
N ALA A 116 -6.66 18.18 5.63
CA ALA A 116 -7.07 19.19 4.66
C ALA A 116 -8.53 19.04 4.24
N LEU A 117 -9.03 17.82 4.13
CA LEU A 117 -10.44 17.54 3.80
C LEU A 117 -11.39 17.90 4.96
N ILE A 118 -10.94 17.78 6.22
CA ILE A 118 -11.77 18.01 7.40
C ILE A 118 -11.71 19.50 7.83
N TYR A 119 -10.51 20.07 7.85
CA TYR A 119 -10.27 21.41 8.44
C TYR A 119 -10.00 22.48 7.39
N GLY A 120 -9.92 22.10 6.11
CA GLY A 120 -9.56 23.02 5.01
C GLY A 120 -8.08 22.97 4.62
N PRO A 121 -7.74 23.62 3.49
CA PRO A 121 -6.38 23.59 2.94
C PRO A 121 -5.42 24.37 3.83
N GLY A 122 -4.27 23.77 4.14
CA GLY A 122 -3.18 24.38 4.89
C GLY A 122 -1.85 24.33 4.14
N LEU A 123 -0.82 25.02 4.65
CA LEU A 123 0.53 25.05 4.04
C LEU A 123 1.14 23.64 3.86
N ALA A 124 0.75 22.66 4.67
CA ALA A 124 1.20 21.28 4.54
C ALA A 124 0.81 20.64 3.19
N LEU A 125 -0.22 21.15 2.51
CA LEU A 125 -0.58 20.71 1.16
C LEU A 125 0.52 20.98 0.12
N LEU A 126 1.35 22.00 0.32
CA LEU A 126 2.50 22.25 -0.56
C LEU A 126 3.49 21.07 -0.57
N TRP A 127 3.67 20.41 0.57
CA TRP A 127 4.47 19.19 0.66
C TRP A 127 3.86 18.05 -0.16
N VAL A 128 2.55 17.83 -0.06
CA VAL A 128 1.85 16.82 -0.86
C VAL A 128 1.96 17.13 -2.35
N LEU A 129 1.84 18.41 -2.72
CA LEU A 129 1.99 18.87 -4.10
C LEU A 129 3.41 18.62 -4.61
N ALA A 130 4.43 18.91 -3.82
CA ALA A 130 5.83 18.64 -4.16
C ALA A 130 6.08 17.14 -4.36
N LEU A 131 5.49 16.28 -3.51
CA LEU A 131 5.54 14.83 -3.68
C LEU A 131 4.87 14.37 -4.98
N LEU A 132 3.70 14.92 -5.32
CA LEU A 132 3.01 14.57 -6.56
C LEU A 132 3.80 15.00 -7.79
N VAL A 133 4.41 16.19 -7.77
CA VAL A 133 5.30 16.64 -8.84
C VAL A 133 6.48 15.68 -8.97
N PHE A 134 7.10 15.28 -7.86
CA PHE A 134 8.16 14.28 -7.87
C PHE A 134 7.68 12.94 -8.45
N GLU A 135 6.50 12.46 -8.09
CA GLU A 135 5.93 11.22 -8.62
C GLU A 135 5.61 11.30 -10.13
N ILE A 136 5.21 12.46 -10.62
CA ILE A 136 4.93 12.68 -12.05
C ILE A 136 6.22 12.63 -12.88
N PHE A 137 7.30 13.25 -12.40
CA PHE A 137 8.51 13.41 -13.21
C PHE A 137 9.58 12.36 -12.99
N PHE A 138 9.63 11.73 -11.81
CA PHE A 138 10.74 10.87 -11.42
C PHE A 138 10.37 9.39 -11.32
N SER A 139 9.37 9.03 -10.53
CA SER A 139 8.98 7.64 -10.33
C SER A 139 7.53 7.54 -9.89
N ARG A 140 6.74 6.80 -10.64
CA ARG A 140 5.32 6.63 -10.35
C ARG A 140 5.11 6.02 -8.96
N ARG A 141 4.22 6.62 -8.16
CA ARG A 141 3.88 6.18 -6.79
C ARG A 141 5.10 6.00 -5.89
N ALA A 142 6.08 6.90 -6.00
CA ALA A 142 7.34 6.80 -5.26
C ALA A 142 7.13 6.69 -3.75
N TRP A 143 6.25 7.50 -3.19
CA TRP A 143 5.90 7.44 -1.77
C TRP A 143 5.36 6.07 -1.37
N CYS A 144 4.34 5.58 -2.06
CA CYS A 144 3.68 4.31 -1.74
C CYS A 144 4.59 3.09 -1.91
N ARG A 145 5.52 3.15 -2.87
CA ARG A 145 6.41 2.02 -3.21
C ARG A 145 7.65 1.96 -2.34
N TYR A 146 8.23 3.12 -2.00
CA TYR A 146 9.58 3.20 -1.42
C TYR A 146 9.67 3.90 -0.08
N ALA A 147 8.73 4.77 0.29
CA ALA A 147 8.83 5.57 1.51
C ALA A 147 7.77 5.25 2.56
N CYS A 148 6.57 4.83 2.18
CA CYS A 148 5.44 4.70 3.10
C CYS A 148 5.58 3.49 4.06
N PRO A 149 5.78 3.72 5.37
CA PRO A 149 5.88 2.66 6.38
C PRO A 149 4.55 1.94 6.62
N ILE A 150 3.41 2.62 6.43
CA ILE A 150 2.08 2.02 6.52
C ILE A 150 1.96 0.84 5.55
N GLY A 151 2.46 1.00 4.32
CA GLY A 151 2.46 -0.06 3.32
C GLY A 151 3.28 -1.28 3.73
N LEU A 152 4.34 -1.12 4.53
CA LEU A 152 5.12 -2.24 5.08
C LEU A 152 4.32 -2.97 6.15
N THR A 153 3.78 -2.23 7.12
CA THR A 153 2.99 -2.79 8.23
C THR A 153 1.79 -3.60 7.71
N TYR A 154 1.00 -3.03 6.80
CA TYR A 154 -0.10 -3.75 6.18
C TYR A 154 0.33 -4.87 5.24
N GLY A 155 1.52 -4.80 4.64
CA GLY A 155 2.11 -5.91 3.89
C GLY A 155 2.35 -7.13 4.77
N VAL A 156 2.86 -6.92 5.98
CA VAL A 156 3.06 -7.99 6.98
C VAL A 156 1.69 -8.57 7.41
N VAL A 157 0.72 -7.73 7.73
CA VAL A 157 -0.66 -8.17 8.04
C VAL A 157 -1.26 -8.99 6.89
N GLY A 158 -0.98 -8.60 5.65
CA GLY A 158 -1.44 -9.30 4.44
C GLY A 158 -0.95 -10.74 4.31
N ILE A 159 0.09 -11.17 5.04
CA ILE A 159 0.55 -12.57 5.09
C ILE A 159 -0.52 -13.47 5.70
N LEU A 160 -1.24 -12.97 6.69
CA LEU A 160 -2.29 -13.71 7.41
C LEU A 160 -3.61 -13.77 6.63
N SER A 161 -3.76 -12.96 5.59
CA SER A 161 -5.03 -12.82 4.88
C SER A 161 -5.45 -14.10 4.14
N PRO A 162 -6.72 -14.49 4.28
CA PRO A 162 -7.29 -15.56 3.48
C PRO A 162 -7.53 -15.15 2.02
N VAL A 163 -7.78 -13.87 1.76
CA VAL A 163 -8.04 -13.35 0.40
C VAL A 163 -6.72 -13.13 -0.33
N ARG A 164 -6.56 -13.71 -1.51
CA ARG A 164 -5.36 -13.61 -2.35
C ARG A 164 -5.73 -13.49 -3.82
N ILE A 165 -4.79 -13.00 -4.61
CA ILE A 165 -4.82 -13.18 -6.06
C ILE A 165 -3.93 -14.36 -6.38
N LYS A 166 -4.46 -15.31 -7.15
CA LYS A 166 -3.74 -16.50 -7.63
C LYS A 166 -3.45 -16.33 -9.10
N TYR A 167 -2.24 -16.62 -9.47
CA TYR A 167 -1.78 -16.71 -10.84
C TYR A 167 -1.74 -18.19 -11.27
N THR A 168 -2.32 -18.50 -12.42
CA THR A 168 -2.22 -19.79 -13.08
C THR A 168 -1.45 -19.64 -14.40
N LEU A 169 -0.44 -20.50 -14.60
CA LEU A 169 0.41 -20.45 -15.78
C LEU A 169 -0.36 -20.83 -17.05
N ASP A 170 -1.33 -21.75 -16.90
CA ASP A 170 -2.18 -22.20 -18.00
C ASP A 170 -2.97 -21.04 -18.61
N GLY A 171 -2.85 -20.89 -19.93
CA GLY A 171 -3.56 -19.88 -20.69
C GLY A 171 -2.97 -18.47 -20.61
N CYS A 172 -1.86 -18.23 -19.91
CA CYS A 172 -1.25 -16.91 -19.87
C CYS A 172 -0.44 -16.63 -21.15
N PHE A 173 -0.79 -15.54 -21.85
CA PHE A 173 -0.07 -15.12 -23.07
C PHE A 173 1.21 -14.32 -22.77
N HIS A 174 1.49 -13.98 -21.53
CA HIS A 174 2.66 -13.21 -21.09
C HIS A 174 2.82 -11.82 -21.73
N GLU A 175 1.73 -11.16 -22.12
CA GLU A 175 1.74 -9.83 -22.74
C GLU A 175 2.21 -8.73 -21.78
N GLY A 176 2.08 -8.94 -20.48
CA GLY A 176 2.56 -8.04 -19.45
C GLY A 176 1.63 -6.87 -19.12
N ASP A 177 0.45 -6.78 -19.71
CA ASP A 177 -0.50 -5.68 -19.45
C ASP A 177 -0.96 -5.64 -18.01
N CYS A 178 -1.12 -6.81 -17.36
CA CYS A 178 -1.39 -6.90 -15.93
C CYS A 178 -0.32 -6.19 -15.06
N ARG A 179 0.95 -6.17 -15.50
CA ARG A 179 2.03 -5.48 -14.80
C ARG A 179 2.02 -3.97 -15.05
N LYS A 180 1.59 -3.52 -16.22
CA LYS A 180 1.48 -2.10 -16.58
C LYS A 180 0.44 -1.40 -15.71
N VAL A 181 -0.71 -2.05 -15.49
CA VAL A 181 -1.81 -1.51 -14.66
C VAL A 181 -1.59 -1.74 -13.16
N CYS A 182 -0.64 -2.58 -12.76
CA CYS A 182 -0.44 -2.91 -11.37
C CYS A 182 0.16 -1.73 -10.59
N LEU A 183 -0.46 -1.39 -9.46
CA LEU A 183 0.01 -0.34 -8.55
C LEU A 183 1.39 -0.67 -7.94
N VAL A 184 1.69 -1.98 -7.84
CA VAL A 184 2.90 -2.51 -7.23
C VAL A 184 3.48 -3.60 -8.14
N PRO A 185 4.04 -3.26 -9.31
CA PRO A 185 4.38 -4.20 -10.38
C PRO A 185 5.28 -5.37 -9.98
N HIS A 186 6.13 -5.18 -8.97
CA HIS A 186 7.06 -6.23 -8.52
C HIS A 186 6.36 -7.47 -7.93
N VAL A 187 5.12 -7.34 -7.43
CA VAL A 187 4.39 -8.52 -6.92
C VAL A 187 3.98 -9.46 -8.05
N LEU A 188 3.95 -8.97 -9.28
CA LEU A 188 3.66 -9.72 -10.50
C LEU A 188 4.93 -10.16 -11.26
N ASP A 189 6.09 -10.17 -10.62
CA ASP A 189 7.32 -10.67 -11.26
C ASP A 189 7.23 -12.17 -11.58
N THR A 190 6.41 -12.92 -10.85
CA THR A 190 6.11 -14.33 -11.12
C THR A 190 5.34 -14.56 -12.42
N VAL A 191 4.66 -13.54 -12.96
CA VAL A 191 3.92 -13.60 -14.23
C VAL A 191 4.86 -13.49 -15.44
N ILE A 192 6.10 -13.06 -15.24
CA ILE A 192 7.10 -13.00 -16.30
C ILE A 192 7.43 -14.42 -16.77
N LYS A 193 7.48 -14.61 -18.09
CA LYS A 193 7.81 -15.91 -18.71
C LYS A 193 9.09 -16.49 -18.10
N GLY A 194 9.02 -17.73 -17.64
CA GLY A 194 10.14 -18.45 -17.03
C GLY A 194 10.42 -18.12 -15.56
N ARG A 195 9.64 -17.26 -14.90
CA ARG A 195 9.81 -16.94 -13.46
C ARG A 195 8.78 -17.61 -12.55
N ALA A 196 7.77 -18.25 -13.11
CA ALA A 196 6.81 -19.01 -12.32
C ALA A 196 7.46 -20.27 -11.75
N VAL A 197 7.41 -20.43 -10.43
CA VAL A 197 8.01 -21.59 -9.71
C VAL A 197 7.08 -22.81 -9.75
N ALA A 198 5.78 -22.60 -9.98
CA ALA A 198 4.76 -23.64 -10.02
C ALA A 198 3.63 -23.26 -11.00
N PRO A 199 2.83 -24.24 -11.47
CA PRO A 199 1.72 -23.98 -12.40
C PRO A 199 0.65 -23.05 -11.80
N ALA A 200 0.57 -22.95 -10.48
CA ALA A 200 -0.32 -22.03 -9.78
C ALA A 200 0.40 -21.42 -8.57
N VAL A 201 0.56 -20.09 -8.58
CA VAL A 201 1.30 -19.35 -7.56
C VAL A 201 0.43 -18.23 -6.98
N PRO A 202 0.28 -18.14 -5.64
CA PRO A 202 -0.37 -16.98 -5.03
C PRO A 202 0.55 -15.75 -5.14
N ILE A 203 -0.05 -14.62 -5.47
CA ILE A 203 0.66 -13.33 -5.49
C ILE A 203 1.05 -12.95 -4.05
N GLY A 204 2.25 -12.39 -3.92
CA GLY A 204 2.84 -12.06 -2.62
C GLY A 204 2.02 -11.11 -1.74
N PRO A 205 2.32 -11.01 -0.44
CA PRO A 205 1.56 -10.25 0.55
C PRO A 205 1.58 -8.73 0.30
N ASP A 206 2.55 -8.24 -0.46
CA ASP A 206 2.65 -6.83 -0.87
C ASP A 206 1.58 -6.41 -1.89
N CYS A 207 0.77 -7.35 -2.39
CA CYS A 207 -0.34 -7.06 -3.28
C CYS A 207 -1.41 -6.23 -2.57
N THR A 208 -1.83 -5.14 -3.21
CA THR A 208 -2.89 -4.24 -2.70
C THR A 208 -4.30 -4.77 -2.95
N ARG A 209 -4.44 -5.87 -3.68
CA ARG A 209 -5.71 -6.53 -4.03
C ARG A 209 -6.73 -5.57 -4.67
N CYS A 210 -6.24 -4.63 -5.47
CA CYS A 210 -7.08 -3.66 -6.17
C CYS A 210 -7.94 -4.28 -7.29
N GLY A 211 -7.58 -5.45 -7.81
CA GLY A 211 -8.31 -6.15 -8.88
C GLY A 211 -7.90 -5.77 -10.30
N LEU A 212 -7.21 -4.65 -10.52
CA LEU A 212 -6.89 -4.15 -11.87
C LEU A 212 -6.21 -5.18 -12.78
N CYS A 213 -5.32 -6.00 -12.22
CA CYS A 213 -4.65 -7.06 -12.99
C CYS A 213 -5.58 -8.22 -13.33
N VAL A 214 -6.63 -8.45 -12.54
CA VAL A 214 -7.66 -9.47 -12.82
C VAL A 214 -8.56 -8.99 -13.93
N ASP A 215 -9.01 -7.74 -13.87
CA ASP A 215 -9.92 -7.14 -14.87
C ASP A 215 -9.23 -7.00 -16.24
N THR A 216 -7.93 -6.70 -16.25
CA THR A 216 -7.16 -6.52 -17.50
C THR A 216 -6.72 -7.87 -18.10
N CYS A 217 -6.80 -8.98 -17.37
CA CYS A 217 -6.32 -10.26 -17.85
C CYS A 217 -7.31 -10.91 -18.83
N PRO A 218 -7.02 -11.00 -20.15
CA PRO A 218 -7.97 -11.53 -21.14
C PRO A 218 -8.22 -13.02 -20.98
N THR A 219 -7.27 -13.76 -20.42
CA THR A 219 -7.33 -15.23 -20.28
C THR A 219 -7.86 -15.68 -18.92
N GLY A 220 -8.07 -14.75 -17.98
CA GLY A 220 -8.46 -15.08 -16.61
C GLY A 220 -7.42 -15.89 -15.83
N SER A 221 -6.15 -15.81 -16.23
CA SER A 221 -5.02 -16.47 -15.51
C SER A 221 -4.78 -15.87 -14.13
N LEU A 222 -5.29 -14.66 -13.85
CA LEU A 222 -5.28 -14.02 -12.55
C LEU A 222 -6.70 -13.99 -11.99
N LYS A 223 -6.91 -14.57 -10.80
CA LYS A 223 -8.21 -14.64 -10.14
C LYS A 223 -8.09 -14.39 -8.65
N PHE A 224 -9.16 -13.84 -8.06
CA PHE A 224 -9.28 -13.82 -6.60
C PHE A 224 -9.52 -15.23 -6.08
N GLU A 225 -8.80 -15.60 -5.05
CA GLU A 225 -8.95 -16.87 -4.33
C GLU A 225 -9.08 -16.61 -2.83
N VAL A 226 -10.00 -17.31 -2.18
CA VAL A 226 -10.08 -17.34 -0.71
C VAL A 226 -9.47 -18.65 -0.23
N LYS A 227 -8.42 -18.55 0.57
CA LYS A 227 -7.72 -19.72 1.13
C LYS A 227 -8.68 -20.56 1.96
N GLY A 228 -8.85 -21.80 1.58
CA GLY A 228 -9.77 -22.74 2.24
C GLY A 228 -11.10 -22.95 1.49
N LEU A 229 -11.63 -21.96 0.77
CA LEU A 229 -12.87 -22.08 0.02
C LEU A 229 -12.65 -22.78 -1.35
N SER A 230 -11.46 -22.61 -1.93
CA SER A 230 -11.09 -23.30 -3.19
C SER A 230 -10.99 -24.83 -3.08
N LYS A 231 -11.11 -25.41 -1.87
CA LYS A 231 -11.20 -26.85 -1.64
C LYS A 231 -12.64 -27.34 -1.55
N LEU A 232 -13.62 -26.43 -1.52
CA LEU A 232 -15.05 -26.71 -1.34
C LEU A 232 -15.85 -26.44 -2.63
N LEU A 233 -15.25 -25.80 -3.62
CA LEU A 233 -15.74 -25.57 -4.99
C LEU A 233 -14.88 -26.35 -5.99
#